data_13a63d3a843fd1f5fac6cadd89d7bf2f
#
_entry.id   13a63d3a843fd1f5fac6cadd89d7bf2f
#
_cell.length_a   1.000
_cell.length_b   1.000
_cell.length_c   1.000
_cell.angle_alpha   90.00
_cell.angle_beta   90.00
_cell.angle_gamma   90.00
#
_symmetry.space_group_name_H-M   'P 1'
#
loop_
_entity.id
_entity.type
_entity.pdbx_description
1 polymer ?
#
loop_
_entity_poly.entity_id
_entity_poly.type
_entity_poly.pdbx_seq_one_letter_code
_entity_poly.pdbx_strand_id
1 'polypeptide(L)'
;MPNVRFSTRFCRKCLYSSLSVADMVRFVKMVNPNYDIYKRSGYPDGHPIATQDAADLITRDILQDGLYVDFVETLIKINSEGYMGRRYDLRGLDDVTGDVIQAGYSYDKTTDQFFENQQERITRNWGRLLDGDERQMAVMRLDIAGNSILVKENSRNLIEKAYGDLRKIVTKSIVSRLGRLWSWEGDGALGAFMLGNYSRMAIISGMEIINEMVLYNTTGNPLKSEIKLRLSVHSGNITYSSSETECLKADIVRKAITLESKAAKPNSLVISESLAVTQDQALLNIFSNTVTVSTDKYRIYQVSQKNE
;
A
#
# COMPACT_ATOMS: atom_id res chain seq x y z
N MET A 1 3.35 -17.14 8.59
CA MET A 1 2.51 -16.94 7.38
C MET A 1 1.36 -17.92 7.45
N PRO A 2 0.12 -17.57 7.15
CA PRO A 2 -0.89 -18.59 6.93
C PRO A 2 -0.44 -19.44 5.75
N ASN A 3 -0.69 -20.74 5.82
CA ASN A 3 -0.42 -21.70 4.74
C ASN A 3 -1.35 -21.41 3.53
N VAL A 4 -1.05 -20.35 2.79
CA VAL A 4 -1.69 -20.10 1.50
C VAL A 4 -1.15 -21.16 0.54
N ARG A 5 -1.99 -22.11 0.16
CA ARG A 5 -1.62 -23.16 -0.79
C ARG A 5 -2.11 -22.74 -2.17
N PHE A 6 -1.18 -22.34 -3.02
CA PHE A 6 -1.45 -22.18 -4.44
C PHE A 6 -1.34 -23.55 -5.15
N SER A 7 -2.18 -23.77 -6.15
CA SER A 7 -2.07 -24.93 -7.00
C SER A 7 -1.08 -24.66 -8.14
N THR A 8 0.15 -25.12 -7.98
CA THR A 8 1.19 -24.95 -9.01
C THR A 8 0.80 -25.53 -10.38
N ARG A 9 -0.17 -26.44 -10.43
CA ARG A 9 -0.62 -27.12 -11.64
C ARG A 9 -1.11 -26.15 -12.71
N PHE A 10 -1.91 -25.15 -12.35
CA PHE A 10 -2.49 -24.20 -13.32
C PHE A 10 -1.41 -23.30 -13.91
N CYS A 11 -0.56 -22.70 -13.08
CA CYS A 11 0.52 -21.83 -13.53
C CYS A 11 1.49 -22.60 -14.44
N ARG A 12 1.94 -23.76 -14.01
CA ARG A 12 2.79 -24.64 -14.81
C ARG A 12 2.18 -24.92 -16.19
N LYS A 13 0.89 -25.32 -16.24
CA LYS A 13 0.19 -25.62 -17.50
C LYS A 13 0.12 -24.39 -18.39
N CYS A 14 -0.21 -23.23 -17.85
CA CYS A 14 -0.26 -21.97 -18.56
C CYS A 14 1.10 -21.64 -19.20
N LEU A 15 2.19 -21.75 -18.45
CA LEU A 15 3.54 -21.47 -18.92
C LEU A 15 3.95 -22.38 -20.08
N TYR A 16 3.95 -23.72 -19.88
CA TYR A 16 4.47 -24.62 -20.91
C TYR A 16 3.58 -24.72 -22.16
N SER A 17 2.28 -24.41 -22.07
CA SER A 17 1.39 -24.42 -23.22
C SER A 17 1.43 -23.14 -24.05
N SER A 18 2.00 -22.07 -23.53
CA SER A 18 1.91 -20.73 -24.13
C SER A 18 3.25 -20.08 -24.41
N LEU A 19 4.33 -20.49 -23.72
CA LEU A 19 5.60 -19.79 -23.73
C LEU A 19 6.77 -20.70 -24.09
N SER A 20 7.78 -20.12 -24.74
CA SER A 20 9.12 -20.72 -24.85
C SER A 20 9.86 -20.62 -23.50
N VAL A 21 10.87 -21.46 -23.29
CA VAL A 21 11.75 -21.36 -22.10
C VAL A 21 12.38 -19.98 -21.97
N ALA A 22 12.80 -19.39 -23.11
CA ALA A 22 13.39 -18.05 -23.13
C ALA A 22 12.39 -16.98 -22.68
N ASP A 23 11.12 -17.07 -23.09
CA ASP A 23 10.08 -16.12 -22.67
C ASP A 23 9.76 -16.31 -21.19
N MET A 24 9.65 -17.56 -20.70
CA MET A 24 9.44 -17.84 -19.27
C MET A 24 10.54 -17.21 -18.40
N VAL A 25 11.82 -17.44 -18.78
CA VAL A 25 12.97 -16.83 -18.05
C VAL A 25 12.94 -15.32 -18.13
N ARG A 26 12.55 -14.74 -19.24
CA ARG A 26 12.42 -13.29 -19.41
C ARG A 26 11.36 -12.73 -18.47
N PHE A 27 10.20 -13.38 -18.38
CA PHE A 27 9.09 -12.90 -17.57
C PHE A 27 9.34 -13.07 -16.07
N VAL A 28 9.99 -14.17 -15.67
CA VAL A 28 10.35 -14.32 -14.26
C VAL A 28 11.39 -13.29 -13.82
N LYS A 29 12.28 -12.85 -14.72
CA LYS A 29 13.24 -11.77 -14.43
C LYS A 29 12.58 -10.40 -14.22
N MET A 30 11.34 -10.20 -14.61
CA MET A 30 10.59 -8.98 -14.32
C MET A 30 10.24 -8.87 -12.83
N VAL A 31 10.05 -10.00 -12.14
CA VAL A 31 9.76 -10.05 -10.70
C VAL A 31 10.98 -10.44 -9.86
N ASN A 32 11.92 -11.17 -10.44
CA ASN A 32 13.19 -11.53 -9.83
C ASN A 32 14.35 -11.27 -10.81
N PRO A 33 14.91 -10.05 -10.87
CA PRO A 33 15.94 -9.68 -11.85
C PRO A 33 17.18 -10.58 -11.84
N ASN A 34 17.49 -11.19 -10.70
CA ASN A 34 18.65 -12.06 -10.51
C ASN A 34 18.34 -13.54 -10.78
N TYR A 35 17.14 -13.86 -11.29
CA TYR A 35 16.76 -15.23 -11.57
C TYR A 35 17.66 -15.85 -12.65
N ASP A 36 18.21 -17.02 -12.33
CA ASP A 36 19.06 -17.80 -13.21
C ASP A 36 18.61 -19.27 -13.20
N ILE A 37 17.99 -19.71 -14.30
CA ILE A 37 17.41 -21.04 -14.41
C ILE A 37 18.47 -22.15 -14.31
N TYR A 38 19.70 -21.90 -14.79
CA TYR A 38 20.78 -22.89 -14.73
C TYR A 38 21.30 -23.08 -13.32
N LYS A 39 21.49 -21.98 -12.58
CA LYS A 39 21.86 -22.06 -11.16
C LYS A 39 20.81 -22.75 -10.31
N ARG A 40 19.53 -22.53 -10.61
CA ARG A 40 18.40 -23.13 -9.88
C ARG A 40 18.17 -24.62 -10.24
N SER A 41 18.39 -24.98 -11.49
CA SER A 41 18.26 -26.38 -11.96
C SER A 41 19.46 -27.26 -11.66
N GLY A 42 20.65 -26.66 -11.47
CA GLY A 42 21.91 -27.39 -11.38
C GLY A 42 22.45 -27.89 -12.72
N TYR A 43 21.79 -27.53 -13.85
CA TYR A 43 22.30 -27.87 -15.18
C TYR A 43 23.45 -26.92 -15.58
N PRO A 44 24.39 -27.41 -16.42
CA PRO A 44 25.39 -26.53 -17.02
C PRO A 44 24.76 -25.43 -17.87
N ASP A 45 25.41 -24.26 -17.93
CA ASP A 45 24.98 -23.13 -18.74
C ASP A 45 24.80 -23.56 -20.22
N GLY A 46 23.64 -23.17 -20.80
CA GLY A 46 23.29 -23.51 -22.17
C GLY A 46 22.77 -24.92 -22.40
N HIS A 47 22.65 -25.75 -21.37
CA HIS A 47 22.02 -27.06 -21.49
C HIS A 47 20.54 -26.91 -21.89
N PRO A 48 20.05 -27.67 -22.91
CA PRO A 48 18.64 -27.63 -23.29
C PRO A 48 17.74 -28.08 -22.14
N ILE A 49 16.82 -27.24 -21.72
CA ILE A 49 15.82 -27.56 -20.67
C ILE A 49 14.47 -27.76 -21.40
N ALA A 50 13.81 -28.90 -21.13
CA ALA A 50 12.48 -29.13 -21.69
C ALA A 50 11.48 -28.07 -21.15
N THR A 51 10.55 -27.64 -22.01
CA THR A 51 9.59 -26.56 -21.68
C THR A 51 8.77 -26.89 -20.43
N GLN A 52 8.39 -28.15 -20.23
CA GLN A 52 7.66 -28.59 -19.04
C GLN A 52 8.52 -28.49 -17.77
N ASP A 53 9.79 -28.93 -17.87
CA ASP A 53 10.73 -28.88 -16.73
C ASP A 53 11.06 -27.44 -16.33
N ALA A 54 11.22 -26.56 -17.31
CA ALA A 54 11.41 -25.14 -17.08
C ALA A 54 10.19 -24.51 -16.38
N ALA A 55 8.97 -24.83 -16.83
CA ALA A 55 7.74 -24.34 -16.20
C ALA A 55 7.58 -24.85 -14.77
N ASP A 56 7.91 -26.14 -14.52
CA ASP A 56 7.90 -26.71 -13.17
C ASP A 56 8.89 -26.04 -12.24
N LEU A 57 10.12 -25.87 -12.70
CA LEU A 57 11.19 -25.23 -11.93
C LEU A 57 10.82 -23.77 -11.59
N ILE A 58 10.47 -22.99 -12.60
CA ILE A 58 10.11 -21.57 -12.43
C ILE A 58 8.94 -21.42 -11.46
N THR A 59 7.86 -22.20 -11.64
CA THR A 59 6.67 -22.11 -10.76
C THR A 59 7.01 -22.43 -9.32
N ARG A 60 7.83 -23.48 -9.09
CA ARG A 60 8.28 -23.85 -7.74
C ARG A 60 9.17 -22.79 -7.12
N ASP A 61 10.13 -22.26 -7.88
CA ASP A 61 11.10 -21.27 -7.39
C ASP A 61 10.40 -19.97 -7.01
N ILE A 62 9.50 -19.47 -7.86
CA ILE A 62 8.72 -18.25 -7.59
C ILE A 62 7.85 -18.42 -6.35
N LEU A 63 7.29 -19.61 -6.14
CA LEU A 63 6.50 -19.91 -4.96
C LEU A 63 7.36 -19.90 -3.70
N GLN A 64 8.55 -20.51 -3.77
CA GLN A 64 9.51 -20.53 -2.67
C GLN A 64 10.06 -19.12 -2.34
N ASP A 65 10.30 -18.32 -3.37
CA ASP A 65 10.76 -16.94 -3.24
C ASP A 65 9.64 -15.97 -2.79
N GLY A 66 8.38 -16.45 -2.65
CA GLY A 66 7.24 -15.62 -2.23
C GLY A 66 6.72 -14.65 -3.31
N LEU A 67 7.15 -14.82 -4.56
CA LEU A 67 6.87 -13.92 -5.69
C LEU A 67 5.71 -14.41 -6.58
N TYR A 68 4.93 -15.42 -6.14
CA TYR A 68 3.92 -16.05 -7.00
C TYR A 68 2.83 -15.07 -7.43
N VAL A 69 2.31 -14.26 -6.53
CA VAL A 69 1.27 -13.26 -6.84
C VAL A 69 1.79 -12.19 -7.78
N ASP A 70 2.99 -11.65 -7.53
CA ASP A 70 3.63 -10.65 -8.41
C ASP A 70 3.87 -11.20 -9.82
N PHE A 71 4.23 -12.48 -9.92
CA PHE A 71 4.43 -13.13 -11.21
C PHE A 71 3.11 -13.33 -11.97
N VAL A 72 2.03 -13.74 -11.28
CA VAL A 72 0.71 -13.87 -11.92
C VAL A 72 0.21 -12.51 -12.42
N GLU A 73 0.39 -11.41 -11.66
CA GLU A 73 0.10 -10.05 -12.11
C GLU A 73 0.91 -9.69 -13.37
N THR A 74 2.18 -10.06 -13.40
CA THR A 74 3.05 -9.86 -14.57
C THR A 74 2.52 -10.60 -15.79
N LEU A 75 2.08 -11.86 -15.62
CA LEU A 75 1.49 -12.64 -16.71
C LEU A 75 0.18 -12.02 -17.21
N ILE A 76 -0.69 -11.54 -16.32
CA ILE A 76 -1.93 -10.85 -16.69
C ILE A 76 -1.62 -9.62 -17.52
N LYS A 77 -0.69 -8.80 -17.09
CA LYS A 77 -0.27 -7.59 -17.80
C LYS A 77 0.32 -7.90 -19.18
N ILE A 78 1.15 -8.92 -19.29
CA ILE A 78 1.72 -9.36 -20.56
C ILE A 78 0.64 -9.87 -21.51
N ASN A 79 -0.36 -10.59 -20.99
CA ASN A 79 -1.47 -11.09 -21.79
C ASN A 79 -2.35 -9.96 -22.33
N SER A 80 -2.62 -8.91 -21.52
CA SER A 80 -3.48 -7.78 -21.88
C SER A 80 -2.76 -6.75 -22.78
N GLU A 81 -1.55 -6.34 -22.40
CA GLU A 81 -0.81 -5.26 -23.05
C GLU A 81 0.24 -5.76 -24.06
N GLY A 82 0.68 -6.99 -23.95
CA GLY A 82 1.84 -7.53 -24.67
C GLY A 82 3.17 -7.13 -24.00
N TYR A 83 4.26 -7.53 -24.63
CA TYR A 83 5.60 -7.18 -24.16
C TYR A 83 6.55 -6.95 -25.33
N MET A 84 7.31 -5.86 -25.34
CA MET A 84 8.27 -5.47 -26.39
C MET A 84 7.67 -5.56 -27.82
N GLY A 85 6.44 -5.06 -27.98
CA GLY A 85 5.72 -5.05 -29.27
C GLY A 85 5.14 -6.39 -29.70
N ARG A 86 5.29 -7.44 -28.92
CA ARG A 86 4.71 -8.78 -29.18
C ARG A 86 3.52 -9.02 -28.27
N ARG A 87 2.45 -9.60 -28.83
CA ARG A 87 1.29 -10.10 -28.07
C ARG A 87 1.51 -11.55 -27.64
N TYR A 88 1.03 -11.88 -26.46
CA TYR A 88 1.09 -13.21 -25.90
C TYR A 88 -0.32 -13.66 -25.54
N ASP A 89 -0.70 -14.85 -26.00
CA ASP A 89 -1.96 -15.49 -25.64
C ASP A 89 -1.66 -16.61 -24.62
N LEU A 90 -1.87 -16.28 -23.34
CA LEU A 90 -1.53 -17.17 -22.21
C LEU A 90 -2.73 -18.07 -21.90
N ARG A 91 -2.71 -19.28 -22.47
CA ARG A 91 -3.79 -20.26 -22.30
C ARG A 91 -3.93 -20.75 -20.87
N GLY A 92 -5.15 -20.67 -20.34
CA GLY A 92 -5.45 -21.08 -18.97
C GLY A 92 -5.01 -20.07 -17.90
N LEU A 93 -4.76 -18.80 -18.28
CA LEU A 93 -4.44 -17.72 -17.33
C LEU A 93 -5.62 -17.46 -16.38
N ASP A 94 -6.87 -17.63 -16.83
CA ASP A 94 -8.06 -17.50 -15.98
C ASP A 94 -8.07 -18.54 -14.84
N ASP A 95 -7.61 -19.76 -15.10
CA ASP A 95 -7.48 -20.81 -14.08
C ASP A 95 -6.41 -20.41 -13.04
N VAL A 96 -5.30 -19.81 -13.49
CA VAL A 96 -4.24 -19.31 -12.61
C VAL A 96 -4.75 -18.14 -11.74
N THR A 97 -5.48 -17.22 -12.35
CA THR A 97 -6.13 -16.10 -11.63
C THR A 97 -7.15 -16.62 -10.61
N GLY A 98 -7.96 -17.60 -11.01
CA GLY A 98 -8.93 -18.24 -10.12
C GLY A 98 -8.27 -18.96 -8.93
N ASP A 99 -7.12 -19.57 -9.12
CA ASP A 99 -6.34 -20.21 -8.04
C ASP A 99 -5.84 -19.19 -7.01
N VAL A 100 -5.37 -18.02 -7.45
CA VAL A 100 -4.96 -16.94 -6.54
C VAL A 100 -6.17 -16.41 -5.74
N ILE A 101 -7.34 -16.28 -6.38
CA ILE A 101 -8.57 -15.86 -5.71
C ILE A 101 -9.00 -16.90 -4.66
N GLN A 102 -8.98 -18.19 -5.01
CA GLN A 102 -9.30 -19.28 -4.08
C GLN A 102 -8.32 -19.37 -2.90
N ALA A 103 -7.09 -18.91 -3.10
CA ALA A 103 -6.10 -18.82 -2.04
C ALA A 103 -6.33 -17.63 -1.06
N GLY A 104 -7.44 -16.89 -1.21
CA GLY A 104 -7.86 -15.81 -0.29
C GLY A 104 -7.42 -14.41 -0.74
N TYR A 105 -7.22 -14.21 -2.04
CA TYR A 105 -6.94 -12.90 -2.62
C TYR A 105 -8.16 -12.37 -3.38
N SER A 106 -8.31 -11.06 -3.40
CA SER A 106 -9.22 -10.34 -4.29
C SER A 106 -8.43 -9.76 -5.45
N TYR A 107 -9.03 -9.70 -6.64
CA TYR A 107 -8.41 -9.16 -7.84
C TYR A 107 -9.10 -7.88 -8.26
N ASP A 108 -8.33 -6.80 -8.40
CA ASP A 108 -8.79 -5.52 -8.95
C ASP A 108 -8.47 -5.46 -10.46
N LYS A 109 -9.50 -5.54 -11.28
CA LYS A 109 -9.38 -5.47 -12.75
C LYS A 109 -8.93 -4.10 -13.27
N THR A 110 -9.05 -3.03 -12.46
CA THR A 110 -8.66 -1.69 -12.89
C THR A 110 -7.14 -1.49 -12.82
N THR A 111 -6.51 -2.14 -11.86
CA THR A 111 -5.06 -2.03 -11.60
C THR A 111 -4.28 -3.29 -11.95
N ASP A 112 -4.98 -4.37 -12.33
CA ASP A 112 -4.41 -5.71 -12.54
C ASP A 112 -3.61 -6.23 -11.32
N GLN A 113 -4.08 -5.90 -10.11
CA GLN A 113 -3.40 -6.26 -8.87
C GLN A 113 -4.25 -7.16 -7.97
N PHE A 114 -3.56 -8.06 -7.27
CA PHE A 114 -4.14 -8.84 -6.19
C PHE A 114 -3.85 -8.22 -4.83
N PHE A 115 -4.81 -8.34 -3.93
CA PHE A 115 -4.67 -7.97 -2.52
C PHE A 115 -5.44 -8.99 -1.66
N GLU A 116 -5.07 -9.14 -0.40
CA GLU A 116 -5.77 -10.06 0.48
C GLU A 116 -7.26 -9.68 0.61
N ASN A 117 -8.11 -10.69 0.69
CA ASN A 117 -9.55 -10.48 0.88
C ASN A 117 -9.80 -9.86 2.27
N GLN A 118 -10.20 -8.60 2.29
CA GLN A 118 -10.39 -7.82 3.52
C GLN A 118 -11.56 -8.31 4.38
N GLN A 119 -12.46 -9.12 3.83
CA GLN A 119 -13.53 -9.76 4.61
C GLN A 119 -13.01 -10.92 5.45
N GLU A 120 -11.93 -11.56 5.03
CA GLU A 120 -11.33 -12.69 5.73
C GLU A 120 -10.22 -12.27 6.67
N ARG A 121 -9.37 -11.33 6.24
CA ARG A 121 -8.28 -10.82 7.07
C ARG A 121 -7.77 -9.46 6.57
N ILE A 122 -7.14 -8.72 7.48
CA ILE A 122 -6.41 -7.48 7.19
C ILE A 122 -5.05 -7.59 7.85
N THR A 123 -4.00 -7.80 7.06
CA THR A 123 -2.62 -7.85 7.54
C THR A 123 -1.88 -6.54 7.22
N ARG A 124 -0.81 -6.24 7.96
CA ARG A 124 0.01 -5.03 7.74
C ARG A 124 0.76 -5.04 6.40
N ASN A 125 0.97 -6.22 5.83
CA ASN A 125 1.75 -6.47 4.61
C ASN A 125 0.88 -6.81 3.38
N TRP A 126 -0.44 -6.56 3.42
CA TRP A 126 -1.40 -6.90 2.35
C TRP A 126 -1.41 -8.39 1.98
N GLY A 127 -0.89 -9.26 2.84
CA GLY A 127 -0.76 -10.69 2.60
C GLY A 127 0.36 -11.08 1.64
N ARG A 128 1.22 -10.15 1.21
CA ARG A 128 2.19 -10.38 0.12
C ARG A 128 3.61 -9.85 0.34
N LEU A 129 3.83 -8.84 1.17
CA LEU A 129 5.17 -8.31 1.39
C LEU A 129 5.97 -9.20 2.35
N LEU A 130 7.24 -9.36 2.06
CA LEU A 130 8.24 -10.02 2.87
C LEU A 130 9.26 -9.01 3.40
N ASP A 131 9.91 -9.35 4.50
CA ASP A 131 11.00 -8.53 5.04
C ASP A 131 12.12 -8.38 3.99
N GLY A 132 12.52 -7.15 3.73
CA GLY A 132 13.51 -6.80 2.72
C GLY A 132 12.93 -6.40 1.36
N ASP A 133 11.62 -6.57 1.13
CA ASP A 133 11.00 -6.12 -0.12
C ASP A 133 11.07 -4.60 -0.29
N GLU A 134 11.60 -4.16 -1.41
CA GLU A 134 11.59 -2.75 -1.78
C GLU A 134 10.33 -2.40 -2.56
N ARG A 135 9.58 -1.41 -2.08
CA ARG A 135 8.33 -0.95 -2.72
C ARG A 135 8.22 0.57 -2.68
N GLN A 136 7.55 1.11 -3.68
CA GLN A 136 7.05 2.48 -3.62
C GLN A 136 5.73 2.51 -2.86
N MET A 137 5.63 3.39 -1.87
CA MET A 137 4.45 3.55 -1.03
C MET A 137 4.15 5.01 -0.77
N ALA A 138 2.92 5.29 -0.36
CA ALA A 138 2.60 6.50 0.37
C ALA A 138 2.39 6.17 1.84
N VAL A 139 2.90 7.01 2.71
CA VAL A 139 2.67 6.93 4.16
C VAL A 139 1.94 8.17 4.63
N MET A 140 1.01 7.96 5.55
CA MET A 140 0.23 9.03 6.19
C MET A 140 0.54 9.04 7.68
N ARG A 141 1.03 10.16 8.18
CA ARG A 141 1.17 10.41 9.63
C ARG A 141 -0.02 11.22 10.11
N LEU A 142 -0.54 10.86 11.27
CA LEU A 142 -1.62 11.56 11.97
C LEU A 142 -1.21 11.83 13.41
N ASP A 143 -1.58 12.99 13.94
CA ASP A 143 -1.36 13.37 15.32
C ASP A 143 -2.50 14.29 15.83
N ILE A 144 -2.80 14.24 17.14
CA ILE A 144 -3.82 15.08 17.77
C ILE A 144 -3.19 16.41 18.23
N ALA A 145 -3.64 17.51 17.64
CA ALA A 145 -3.18 18.82 18.03
C ALA A 145 -3.63 19.19 19.46
N GLY A 146 -2.67 19.51 20.31
CA GLY A 146 -2.96 19.93 21.69
C GLY A 146 -3.41 18.78 22.60
N ASN A 147 -3.04 17.55 22.32
CA ASN A 147 -3.41 16.35 23.07
C ASN A 147 -3.24 16.49 24.60
N SER A 148 -2.14 17.08 25.06
CA SER A 148 -1.87 17.28 26.50
C SER A 148 -2.95 18.11 27.20
N ILE A 149 -3.58 19.06 26.49
CA ILE A 149 -4.68 19.87 27.03
C ILE A 149 -5.95 19.01 27.12
N LEU A 150 -6.29 18.29 26.03
CA LEU A 150 -7.45 17.40 26.01
C LEU A 150 -7.43 16.40 27.17
N VAL A 151 -6.27 15.77 27.40
CA VAL A 151 -6.09 14.82 28.49
C VAL A 151 -6.25 15.44 29.88
N LYS A 152 -5.79 16.67 30.06
CA LYS A 152 -5.92 17.40 31.36
C LYS A 152 -7.34 17.84 31.66
N GLU A 153 -8.11 18.19 30.65
CA GLU A 153 -9.47 18.75 30.81
C GLU A 153 -10.58 17.72 30.94
N ASN A 154 -10.30 16.48 30.59
CA ASN A 154 -11.30 15.43 30.50
C ASN A 154 -10.96 14.21 31.35
N SER A 155 -11.99 13.46 31.78
CA SER A 155 -11.78 12.21 32.49
C SER A 155 -11.21 11.14 31.57
N ARG A 156 -10.47 10.19 32.14
CA ARG A 156 -9.85 9.07 31.41
C ARG A 156 -10.86 8.30 30.55
N ASN A 157 -12.06 8.00 31.09
CA ASN A 157 -13.07 7.25 30.37
C ASN A 157 -13.58 7.99 29.12
N LEU A 158 -13.71 9.32 29.18
CA LEU A 158 -14.11 10.12 28.02
C LEU A 158 -13.01 10.16 26.96
N ILE A 159 -11.74 10.27 27.37
CA ILE A 159 -10.59 10.22 26.47
C ILE A 159 -10.51 8.85 25.78
N GLU A 160 -10.61 7.73 26.53
CA GLU A 160 -10.58 6.39 25.97
C GLU A 160 -11.71 6.16 24.95
N LYS A 161 -12.93 6.67 25.26
CA LYS A 161 -14.05 6.61 24.30
C LYS A 161 -13.75 7.41 23.04
N ALA A 162 -13.36 8.67 23.17
CA ALA A 162 -13.10 9.58 22.05
C ALA A 162 -11.97 9.05 21.15
N TYR A 163 -10.90 8.51 21.75
CA TYR A 163 -9.79 7.92 21.00
C TYR A 163 -10.17 6.60 20.34
N GLY A 164 -11.04 5.81 20.97
CA GLY A 164 -11.62 4.63 20.36
C GLY A 164 -12.45 4.95 19.11
N ASP A 165 -13.23 6.03 19.15
CA ASP A 165 -14.02 6.48 18.01
C ASP A 165 -13.14 7.09 16.91
N LEU A 166 -12.15 7.91 17.27
CA LEU A 166 -11.13 8.40 16.32
C LEU A 166 -10.43 7.24 15.62
N ARG A 167 -10.00 6.21 16.36
CA ARG A 167 -9.35 5.04 15.79
C ARG A 167 -10.24 4.31 14.78
N LYS A 168 -11.55 4.20 15.05
CA LYS A 168 -12.51 3.61 14.10
C LYS A 168 -12.60 4.42 12.82
N ILE A 169 -12.73 5.75 12.93
CA ILE A 169 -12.78 6.66 11.77
C ILE A 169 -11.51 6.50 10.92
N VAL A 170 -10.34 6.61 11.54
CA VAL A 170 -9.05 6.51 10.85
C VAL A 170 -8.88 5.14 10.19
N THR A 171 -9.14 4.06 10.93
CA THR A 171 -9.01 2.70 10.39
C THR A 171 -9.95 2.47 9.22
N LYS A 172 -11.22 2.89 9.31
CA LYS A 172 -12.20 2.78 8.24
C LYS A 172 -11.75 3.52 6.99
N SER A 173 -11.33 4.77 7.10
CA SER A 173 -10.85 5.58 5.97
C SER A 173 -9.63 5.00 5.27
N ILE A 174 -8.66 4.48 6.05
CA ILE A 174 -7.45 3.85 5.51
C ILE A 174 -7.81 2.53 4.80
N VAL A 175 -8.53 1.63 5.48
CA VAL A 175 -8.81 0.27 4.99
C VAL A 175 -9.74 0.28 3.78
N SER A 176 -10.75 1.16 3.74
CA SER A 176 -11.67 1.30 2.59
C SER A 176 -10.96 1.69 1.29
N ARG A 177 -9.73 2.22 1.37
CA ARG A 177 -8.87 2.57 0.23
C ARG A 177 -7.63 1.68 0.12
N LEU A 178 -7.75 0.42 0.55
CA LEU A 178 -6.71 -0.59 0.48
C LEU A 178 -5.43 -0.24 1.25
N GLY A 179 -5.47 0.78 2.11
CA GLY A 179 -4.38 1.12 3.02
C GLY A 179 -4.30 0.18 4.22
N ARG A 180 -3.24 0.32 4.98
CA ARG A 180 -3.01 -0.43 6.23
C ARG A 180 -2.61 0.52 7.34
N LEU A 181 -3.17 0.29 8.51
CA LEU A 181 -2.73 0.95 9.74
C LEU A 181 -1.48 0.22 10.25
N TRP A 182 -0.32 0.87 10.15
CA TRP A 182 0.96 0.26 10.52
C TRP A 182 1.27 0.43 12.00
N SER A 183 0.94 1.58 12.59
CA SER A 183 1.05 1.77 14.02
C SER A 183 -0.02 2.71 14.56
N TRP A 184 -0.27 2.58 15.84
CA TRP A 184 -1.05 3.50 16.64
C TRP A 184 -0.39 3.64 17.99
N GLU A 185 0.27 4.76 18.23
CA GLU A 185 0.99 5.04 19.47
C GLU A 185 0.46 6.32 20.11
N GLY A 186 -0.10 6.16 21.30
CA GLY A 186 -0.65 7.31 22.03
C GLY A 186 -1.74 8.03 21.24
N ASP A 187 -1.43 9.27 20.84
CA ASP A 187 -2.27 10.19 20.07
C ASP A 187 -1.96 10.20 18.56
N GLY A 188 -0.97 9.42 18.14
CA GLY A 188 -0.52 9.38 16.75
C GLY A 188 -0.76 8.06 16.04
N ALA A 189 -0.94 8.12 14.73
CA ALA A 189 -1.09 6.96 13.86
C ALA A 189 -0.21 7.05 12.64
N LEU A 190 0.17 5.88 12.10
CA LEU A 190 0.86 5.73 10.83
C LEU A 190 0.06 4.80 9.92
N GLY A 191 -0.40 5.34 8.79
CA GLY A 191 -1.03 4.58 7.71
C GLY A 191 -0.07 4.39 6.54
N ALA A 192 -0.22 3.29 5.81
CA ALA A 192 0.56 3.02 4.59
C ALA A 192 -0.36 2.58 3.47
N PHE A 193 0.02 2.92 2.22
CA PHE A 193 -0.72 2.63 1.00
C PHE A 193 0.27 2.17 -0.07
N MET A 194 -0.03 1.06 -0.73
CA MET A 194 0.86 0.46 -1.73
C MET A 194 0.12 0.11 -3.03
N LEU A 195 -1.17 -0.17 -2.97
CA LEU A 195 -1.93 -0.73 -4.08
C LEU A 195 -2.60 0.36 -4.92
N GLY A 196 -2.76 0.10 -6.21
CA GLY A 196 -3.42 0.99 -7.14
C GLY A 196 -2.76 2.37 -7.21
N ASN A 197 -3.58 3.42 -7.28
CA ASN A 197 -3.09 4.80 -7.15
C ASN A 197 -2.91 5.15 -5.66
N TYR A 198 -1.96 4.47 -5.02
CA TYR A 198 -1.70 4.54 -3.57
C TYR A 198 -1.51 5.98 -3.07
N SER A 199 -0.86 6.82 -3.87
CA SER A 199 -0.62 8.23 -3.52
C SER A 199 -1.93 9.01 -3.42
N ARG A 200 -2.81 8.85 -4.40
CA ARG A 200 -4.14 9.49 -4.40
C ARG A 200 -5.02 8.91 -3.28
N MET A 201 -4.98 7.59 -3.06
CA MET A 201 -5.76 6.95 -2.01
C MET A 201 -5.36 7.44 -0.62
N ALA A 202 -4.07 7.64 -0.38
CA ALA A 202 -3.56 8.21 0.86
C ALA A 202 -4.07 9.65 1.08
N ILE A 203 -4.02 10.49 0.04
CA ILE A 203 -4.50 11.88 0.11
C ILE A 203 -6.00 11.92 0.42
N ILE A 204 -6.80 11.16 -0.32
CA ILE A 204 -8.26 11.14 -0.14
C ILE A 204 -8.63 10.59 1.25
N SER A 205 -7.90 9.55 1.75
CA SER A 205 -8.09 9.07 3.13
C SER A 205 -7.83 10.16 4.15
N GLY A 206 -6.76 10.92 4.00
CA GLY A 206 -6.44 12.02 4.93
C GLY A 206 -7.50 13.13 4.92
N MET A 207 -8.01 13.49 3.73
CA MET A 207 -9.11 14.45 3.60
C MET A 207 -10.39 13.95 4.26
N GLU A 208 -10.76 12.69 4.03
CA GLU A 208 -11.94 12.07 4.66
C GLU A 208 -11.82 12.06 6.18
N ILE A 209 -10.67 11.67 6.74
CA ILE A 209 -10.44 11.65 8.18
C ILE A 209 -10.67 13.04 8.78
N ILE A 210 -10.16 14.12 8.17
CA ILE A 210 -10.37 15.47 8.66
C ILE A 210 -11.86 15.84 8.63
N ASN A 211 -12.56 15.56 7.53
CA ASN A 211 -13.98 15.89 7.38
C ASN A 211 -14.85 15.10 8.36
N GLU A 212 -14.61 13.81 8.52
CA GLU A 212 -15.31 12.96 9.48
C GLU A 212 -15.06 13.42 10.93
N MET A 213 -13.86 13.92 11.24
CA MET A 213 -13.58 14.48 12.57
C MET A 213 -14.32 15.78 12.85
N VAL A 214 -14.48 16.63 11.84
CA VAL A 214 -15.32 17.85 11.98
C VAL A 214 -16.77 17.44 12.29
N LEU A 215 -17.30 16.45 11.56
CA LEU A 215 -18.64 15.92 11.83
C LEU A 215 -18.73 15.26 13.21
N TYR A 216 -17.75 14.43 13.59
CA TYR A 216 -17.70 13.80 14.91
C TYR A 216 -17.67 14.83 16.04
N ASN A 217 -16.91 15.90 15.90
CA ASN A 217 -16.84 16.97 16.91
C ASN A 217 -18.21 17.63 17.17
N THR A 218 -19.06 17.73 16.13
CA THR A 218 -20.40 18.32 16.26
C THR A 218 -21.47 17.34 16.74
N THR A 219 -21.31 16.05 16.47
CA THR A 219 -22.41 15.07 16.66
C THR A 219 -22.15 14.03 17.73
N GLY A 220 -20.88 13.70 18.03
CA GLY A 220 -20.55 12.52 18.84
C GLY A 220 -19.40 12.69 19.83
N ASN A 221 -18.68 13.81 19.79
CA ASN A 221 -17.54 14.05 20.66
C ASN A 221 -17.98 14.24 22.14
N PRO A 222 -17.55 13.37 23.06
CA PRO A 222 -17.91 13.47 24.47
C PRO A 222 -17.00 14.43 25.25
N LEU A 223 -15.94 14.99 24.61
CA LEU A 223 -14.96 15.84 25.27
C LEU A 223 -15.46 17.29 25.35
N LYS A 224 -14.89 18.05 26.27
CA LYS A 224 -15.19 19.49 26.43
C LYS A 224 -14.71 20.34 25.26
N SER A 225 -13.68 19.85 24.56
CA SER A 225 -13.04 20.56 23.45
C SER A 225 -13.02 19.68 22.21
N GLU A 226 -12.92 20.31 21.03
CA GLU A 226 -12.80 19.59 19.76
C GLU A 226 -11.49 18.82 19.64
N ILE A 227 -11.54 17.63 19.04
CA ILE A 227 -10.35 16.92 18.61
C ILE A 227 -9.93 17.49 17.26
N LYS A 228 -8.77 18.12 17.21
CA LYS A 228 -8.18 18.66 15.99
C LYS A 228 -7.01 17.82 15.56
N LEU A 229 -6.98 17.44 14.29
CA LEU A 229 -5.95 16.57 13.76
C LEU A 229 -4.95 17.31 12.91
N ARG A 230 -3.69 16.88 12.96
CA ARG A 230 -2.64 17.24 12.02
C ARG A 230 -2.30 16.00 11.21
N LEU A 231 -2.37 16.10 9.90
CA LEU A 231 -2.05 15.01 9.00
C LEU A 231 -0.99 15.40 7.99
N SER A 232 -0.17 14.44 7.62
CA SER A 232 0.73 14.57 6.48
C SER A 232 0.69 13.32 5.61
N VAL A 233 0.94 13.48 4.30
CA VAL A 233 1.17 12.37 3.38
C VAL A 233 2.45 12.62 2.59
N HIS A 234 3.30 11.61 2.55
CA HIS A 234 4.52 11.59 1.75
C HIS A 234 4.64 10.25 1.01
N SER A 235 5.28 10.25 -0.16
CA SER A 235 5.53 9.03 -0.93
C SER A 235 6.99 8.85 -1.25
N GLY A 236 7.42 7.61 -1.38
CA GLY A 236 8.80 7.24 -1.73
C GLY A 236 9.04 5.75 -1.65
N ASN A 237 10.29 5.37 -1.79
CA ASN A 237 10.73 3.98 -1.65
C ASN A 237 10.88 3.62 -0.18
N ILE A 238 10.52 2.39 0.13
CA ILE A 238 10.72 1.78 1.45
C ILE A 238 11.16 0.34 1.28
N THR A 239 12.09 -0.09 2.14
CA THR A 239 12.36 -1.49 2.37
C THR A 239 11.39 -1.95 3.47
N TYR A 240 10.48 -2.87 3.14
CA TYR A 240 9.48 -3.35 4.09
C TYR A 240 10.13 -4.15 5.21
N SER A 241 9.61 -3.99 6.42
CA SER A 241 9.93 -4.84 7.57
C SER A 241 8.65 -5.19 8.34
N SER A 242 8.55 -6.43 8.80
CA SER A 242 7.50 -6.86 9.73
C SER A 242 7.66 -6.23 11.13
N SER A 243 8.86 -5.77 11.45
CA SER A 243 9.16 -5.01 12.66
C SER A 243 8.64 -3.57 12.56
N GLU A 244 7.72 -3.21 13.46
CA GLU A 244 7.20 -1.86 13.56
C GLU A 244 8.29 -0.81 13.79
N THR A 245 9.23 -1.13 14.67
CA THR A 245 10.36 -0.27 15.01
C THR A 245 11.24 0.02 13.79
N GLU A 246 11.48 -0.97 12.93
CA GLU A 246 12.26 -0.75 11.71
C GLU A 246 11.48 0.05 10.67
N CYS A 247 10.17 -0.20 10.51
CA CYS A 247 9.33 0.62 9.66
C CYS A 247 9.35 2.10 10.06
N LEU A 248 9.31 2.41 11.36
CA LEU A 248 9.34 3.80 11.87
C LEU A 248 10.67 4.50 11.58
N LYS A 249 11.77 3.77 11.41
CA LYS A 249 13.09 4.33 11.05
C LYS A 249 13.25 4.62 9.55
N ALA A 250 12.35 4.14 8.71
CA ALA A 250 12.43 4.34 7.27
C ALA A 250 12.38 5.83 6.90
N ASP A 251 13.16 6.24 5.90
CA ASP A 251 13.27 7.65 5.49
C ASP A 251 11.93 8.26 5.10
N ILE A 252 11.10 7.52 4.39
CA ILE A 252 9.76 7.97 3.98
C ILE A 252 8.89 8.28 5.20
N VAL A 253 8.96 7.46 6.26
CA VAL A 253 8.21 7.65 7.50
C VAL A 253 8.74 8.86 8.27
N ARG A 254 10.07 8.98 8.41
CA ARG A 254 10.69 10.13 9.06
C ARG A 254 10.33 11.45 8.36
N LYS A 255 10.29 11.46 7.04
CA LYS A 255 9.86 12.62 6.25
C LYS A 255 8.39 12.96 6.50
N ALA A 256 7.50 11.96 6.55
CA ALA A 256 6.10 12.18 6.87
C ALA A 256 5.93 12.76 8.29
N ILE A 257 6.61 12.23 9.30
CA ILE A 257 6.60 12.75 10.68
C ILE A 257 7.13 14.20 10.72
N THR A 258 8.23 14.47 10.02
CA THR A 258 8.79 15.83 9.95
C THR A 258 7.82 16.80 9.28
N LEU A 259 7.16 16.36 8.21
CA LEU A 259 6.18 17.15 7.49
C LEU A 259 4.96 17.48 8.34
N GLU A 260 4.43 16.49 9.09
CA GLU A 260 3.34 16.67 10.02
C GLU A 260 3.72 17.71 11.09
N SER A 261 4.83 17.50 11.78
CA SER A 261 5.22 18.33 12.94
C SER A 261 5.58 19.78 12.57
N LYS A 262 6.17 20.00 11.37
CA LYS A 262 6.66 21.34 10.98
C LYS A 262 5.67 22.14 10.12
N ALA A 263 4.81 21.47 9.34
CA ALA A 263 3.98 22.13 8.34
C ALA A 263 2.48 21.98 8.59
N ALA A 264 2.02 20.91 9.27
CA ALA A 264 0.60 20.69 9.47
C ALA A 264 0.04 21.60 10.57
N LYS A 265 -1.10 22.23 10.27
CA LYS A 265 -1.90 23.01 11.20
C LYS A 265 -3.05 22.17 11.77
N PRO A 266 -3.68 22.55 12.89
CA PRO A 266 -4.90 21.89 13.34
C PRO A 266 -5.95 21.82 12.23
N ASN A 267 -6.59 20.66 12.07
CA ASN A 267 -7.56 20.34 11.02
C ASN A 267 -7.01 20.52 9.61
N SER A 268 -5.74 20.14 9.39
CA SER A 268 -5.13 20.20 8.07
C SER A 268 -4.42 18.90 7.66
N LEU A 269 -4.39 18.67 6.36
CA LEU A 269 -3.58 17.67 5.68
C LEU A 269 -2.51 18.38 4.85
N VAL A 270 -1.26 18.01 5.06
CA VAL A 270 -0.12 18.53 4.29
C VAL A 270 0.42 17.41 3.39
N ILE A 271 0.68 17.74 2.13
CA ILE A 271 1.34 16.85 1.18
C ILE A 271 2.64 17.46 0.69
N SER A 272 3.64 16.60 0.44
CA SER A 272 4.90 17.03 -0.16
C SER A 272 4.71 17.44 -1.62
N GLU A 273 5.51 18.36 -2.14
CA GLU A 273 5.45 18.77 -3.55
C GLU A 273 5.77 17.60 -4.48
N SER A 274 6.70 16.71 -4.11
CA SER A 274 7.00 15.50 -4.88
C SER A 274 5.78 14.58 -5.04
N LEU A 275 4.91 14.53 -4.04
CA LEU A 275 3.64 13.80 -4.11
C LEU A 275 2.61 14.58 -4.94
N ALA A 276 2.55 15.91 -4.76
CA ALA A 276 1.60 16.77 -5.45
C ALA A 276 1.75 16.72 -6.98
N VAL A 277 2.98 16.74 -7.51
CA VAL A 277 3.23 16.71 -8.96
C VAL A 277 2.73 15.42 -9.64
N THR A 278 2.46 14.37 -8.88
CA THR A 278 1.90 13.10 -9.40
C THR A 278 0.37 13.10 -9.44
N GLN A 279 -0.29 14.16 -8.95
CA GLN A 279 -1.75 14.23 -8.86
C GLN A 279 -2.33 15.05 -10.01
N ASP A 280 -3.62 14.79 -10.30
CA ASP A 280 -4.36 15.59 -11.28
C ASP A 280 -4.70 16.99 -10.76
N GLN A 281 -4.96 17.92 -11.68
CA GLN A 281 -5.26 19.30 -11.36
C GLN A 281 -6.56 19.46 -10.55
N ALA A 282 -7.53 18.57 -10.73
CA ALA A 282 -8.81 18.63 -10.00
C ALA A 282 -8.57 18.40 -8.49
N LEU A 283 -7.74 17.44 -8.14
CA LEU A 283 -7.36 17.19 -6.75
C LEU A 283 -6.49 18.34 -6.22
N LEU A 284 -5.52 18.83 -6.99
CA LEU A 284 -4.63 19.91 -6.57
C LEU A 284 -5.36 21.24 -6.31
N ASN A 285 -6.43 21.53 -7.03
CA ASN A 285 -7.24 22.73 -6.84
C ASN A 285 -7.90 22.79 -5.44
N ILE A 286 -8.07 21.65 -4.78
CA ILE A 286 -8.60 21.57 -3.40
C ILE A 286 -7.53 21.98 -2.38
N PHE A 287 -6.24 21.86 -2.74
CA PHE A 287 -5.10 22.27 -1.93
C PHE A 287 -4.74 23.75 -2.24
N SER A 288 -5.62 24.66 -1.87
CA SER A 288 -5.54 26.07 -2.23
C SER A 288 -4.38 26.82 -1.53
N ASN A 289 -3.87 26.28 -0.43
CA ASN A 289 -2.83 26.89 0.37
C ASN A 289 -1.50 26.18 0.19
N THR A 290 -0.42 26.97 0.19
CA THR A 290 0.96 26.48 0.24
C THR A 290 1.65 26.99 1.49
N VAL A 291 2.55 26.19 2.03
CA VAL A 291 3.44 26.60 3.13
C VAL A 291 4.87 26.29 2.73
N THR A 292 5.79 27.17 3.09
CA THR A 292 7.22 26.94 2.91
C THR A 292 7.82 26.68 4.28
N VAL A 293 8.52 25.55 4.41
CA VAL A 293 9.29 25.22 5.61
C VAL A 293 10.74 25.01 5.17
N SER A 294 11.62 25.86 5.65
CA SER A 294 13.00 25.98 5.14
C SER A 294 12.99 26.35 3.64
N THR A 295 13.44 25.45 2.78
CA THR A 295 13.47 25.64 1.31
C THR A 295 12.34 24.93 0.57
N ASP A 296 11.62 24.04 1.25
CA ASP A 296 10.65 23.16 0.65
C ASP A 296 9.24 23.72 0.68
N LYS A 297 8.53 23.60 -0.43
CA LYS A 297 7.12 23.96 -0.55
C LYS A 297 6.25 22.74 -0.32
N TYR A 298 5.13 22.96 0.37
CA TYR A 298 4.14 21.95 0.69
C TYR A 298 2.75 22.48 0.40
N ARG A 299 1.82 21.59 0.05
CA ARG A 299 0.43 21.95 -0.19
C ARG A 299 -0.43 21.55 0.99
N ILE A 300 -1.36 22.40 1.35
CA ILE A 300 -2.23 22.23 2.52
C ILE A 300 -3.69 22.17 2.07
N TYR A 301 -4.37 21.11 2.49
CA TYR A 301 -5.81 21.04 2.59
C TYR A 301 -6.21 21.35 4.03
N GLN A 302 -7.11 22.31 4.23
CA GLN A 302 -7.57 22.70 5.57
C GLN A 302 -9.06 22.94 5.56
N VAL A 303 -9.75 22.37 6.54
CA VAL A 303 -11.15 22.66 6.82
C VAL A 303 -11.21 23.77 7.84
N SER A 304 -11.69 24.95 7.45
CA SER A 304 -12.00 26.05 8.37
C SER A 304 -13.49 26.02 8.65
N GLN A 305 -13.89 25.86 9.89
CA GLN A 305 -15.22 26.27 10.30
C GLN A 305 -15.26 27.80 10.23
N LYS A 306 -16.07 28.36 9.36
CA LYS A 306 -16.43 29.77 9.48
C LYS A 306 -17.28 29.86 10.74
N ASN A 307 -16.75 30.40 11.83
CA ASN A 307 -17.59 30.91 12.89
C ASN A 307 -18.33 32.09 12.30
N GLU A 308 -19.62 31.90 12.02
CA GLU A 308 -20.54 33.00 11.78
C GLU A 308 -20.76 33.79 13.08
#